data_fc1b18cf6956512fc39ec4ca689954d2
#
_entry.id   fc1b18cf6956512fc39ec4ca689954d2
#
_cell.length_a   1.000
_cell.length_b   1.000
_cell.length_c   1.000
_cell.angle_alpha   90.00
_cell.angle_beta   90.00
_cell.angle_gamma   90.00
#
_symmetry.space_group_name_H-M   'P 1'
#
loop_
_entity.id
_entity.type
_entity.pdbx_description
1 polymer ?
#
loop_
_entity_poly.entity_id
_entity_poly.type
_entity_poly.pdbx_seq_one_letter_code
_entity_poly.pdbx_strand_id
1 'polypeptide(L)'
;MQGKMSFIIRGGLMEYLVNSREMKLCDFNTINKLGMPSMVLMERAALAVVEELEGLDLGKVLVVCGKGNNGGDGFAIGRLLHLKGIQVEILFIDEEEGCSQETKEQIKIARNYGVKILDQVEFNKYTIIDALLGIGLSRKVRGKYAEIIDEINKTSAYILAVDIPSGISADDGKVLGTAVRAHKTVTFAFKKIGLVLYPGAEYAGELVVKDIGINHLGFEKSPKTYSHTPEDLKLVPKRRPYSNKGSYGKVLVIAGSLDMAGAAYLSAKASYRMGVGLVYIYTVEENREILQTLIPEAVLTGYNRVDLDEGTLIGRIKDARVIVIGPGMGISKATRKILELVLREADVPLIIDA
;
A
#
# COMPACT_ATOMS: atom_id res chain seq x y z
N MET A 1 -23.40 -3.79 4.88
CA MET A 1 -22.92 -2.87 3.81
C MET A 1 -21.74 -2.11 4.37
N GLN A 2 -20.53 -2.56 4.09
CA GLN A 2 -19.30 -1.86 4.51
C GLN A 2 -19.18 -0.58 3.69
N GLY A 3 -19.35 0.58 4.35
CA GLY A 3 -19.13 1.88 3.75
C GLY A 3 -17.65 2.05 3.40
N LYS A 4 -17.29 1.81 2.14
CA LYS A 4 -15.96 2.16 1.65
C LYS A 4 -15.83 3.67 1.68
N MET A 5 -14.95 4.17 2.55
CA MET A 5 -14.56 5.58 2.60
C MET A 5 -13.66 5.91 1.39
N SER A 6 -14.30 6.11 0.24
CA SER A 6 -13.62 6.51 -0.99
C SER A 6 -13.82 8.01 -1.17
N PHE A 7 -12.73 8.77 -1.24
CA PHE A 7 -12.82 10.21 -1.46
C PHE A 7 -12.61 10.55 -2.93
N ILE A 8 -13.43 11.46 -3.44
CA ILE A 8 -13.32 11.97 -4.81
C ILE A 8 -12.14 12.94 -4.89
N ILE A 9 -10.99 12.46 -5.39
CA ILE A 9 -9.88 13.30 -5.76
C ILE A 9 -9.93 13.48 -7.29
N ARG A 10 -10.26 14.68 -7.78
CA ARG A 10 -10.31 15.01 -9.21
C ARG A 10 -11.13 14.02 -10.07
N GLY A 11 -12.28 13.53 -9.53
CA GLY A 11 -13.19 12.64 -10.26
C GLY A 11 -12.94 11.13 -10.12
N GLY A 12 -11.97 10.68 -9.32
CA GLY A 12 -11.68 9.27 -9.01
C GLY A 12 -11.93 8.90 -7.54
N LEU A 13 -12.07 7.62 -7.27
CA LEU A 13 -12.32 7.05 -5.94
C LEU A 13 -11.02 6.53 -5.30
N MET A 14 -9.90 7.23 -5.51
CA MET A 14 -8.60 6.87 -4.95
C MET A 14 -8.65 6.87 -3.42
N GLU A 15 -7.91 5.95 -2.79
CA GLU A 15 -7.71 5.94 -1.35
C GLU A 15 -6.38 6.60 -0.97
N TYR A 16 -6.39 7.42 0.07
CA TYR A 16 -5.15 8.01 0.59
C TYR A 16 -4.27 6.96 1.26
N LEU A 17 -2.97 7.06 0.97
CA LEU A 17 -1.92 6.40 1.71
C LEU A 17 -1.19 7.44 2.56
N VAL A 18 -1.03 7.17 3.84
CA VAL A 18 -0.46 8.13 4.78
C VAL A 18 0.86 7.64 5.37
N ASN A 19 1.79 8.57 5.60
CA ASN A 19 2.95 8.30 6.42
C ASN A 19 2.64 8.51 7.91
N SER A 20 3.60 8.16 8.77
CA SER A 20 3.45 8.27 10.23
C SER A 20 3.14 9.69 10.70
N ARG A 21 3.73 10.71 10.06
CA ARG A 21 3.53 12.11 10.41
C ARG A 21 2.13 12.59 10.00
N GLU A 22 1.70 12.25 8.79
CA GLU A 22 0.35 12.62 8.29
C GLU A 22 -0.73 11.98 9.14
N MET A 23 -0.57 10.68 9.50
CA MET A 23 -1.54 10.00 10.37
C MET A 23 -1.58 10.62 11.77
N LYS A 24 -0.43 10.86 12.42
CA LYS A 24 -0.36 11.50 13.73
C LYS A 24 -0.99 12.89 13.74
N LEU A 25 -0.77 13.68 12.69
CA LEU A 25 -1.37 15.01 12.58
C LEU A 25 -2.87 14.94 12.36
N CYS A 26 -3.35 13.99 11.57
CA CYS A 26 -4.77 13.75 11.34
C CYS A 26 -5.47 13.33 12.65
N ASP A 27 -4.87 12.42 13.40
CA ASP A 27 -5.33 11.98 14.72
C ASP A 27 -5.36 13.15 15.72
N PHE A 28 -4.26 13.90 15.85
CA PHE A 28 -4.17 15.10 16.68
C PHE A 28 -5.26 16.14 16.36
N ASN A 29 -5.50 16.41 15.07
CA ASN A 29 -6.54 17.37 14.66
C ASN A 29 -7.95 16.82 14.91
N THR A 30 -8.16 15.51 14.76
CA THR A 30 -9.43 14.86 15.08
C THR A 30 -9.75 15.03 16.57
N ILE A 31 -8.76 14.87 17.43
CA ILE A 31 -8.92 15.04 18.88
C ILE A 31 -9.09 16.52 19.24
N ASN A 32 -8.18 17.39 18.81
CA ASN A 32 -8.06 18.73 19.36
C ASN A 32 -8.85 19.80 18.59
N LYS A 33 -9.11 19.61 17.28
CA LYS A 33 -9.88 20.55 16.46
C LYS A 33 -11.30 20.11 16.20
N LEU A 34 -11.51 18.78 15.98
CA LEU A 34 -12.84 18.24 15.73
C LEU A 34 -13.52 17.78 17.04
N GLY A 35 -12.80 17.70 18.15
CA GLY A 35 -13.34 17.45 19.48
C GLY A 35 -13.68 15.98 19.78
N MET A 36 -13.14 15.01 19.02
CA MET A 36 -13.35 13.59 19.29
C MET A 36 -12.42 13.15 20.43
N PRO A 37 -12.92 12.69 21.60
CA PRO A 37 -12.06 12.25 22.68
C PRO A 37 -11.16 11.07 22.29
N SER A 38 -9.87 11.13 22.67
CA SER A 38 -8.88 10.07 22.36
C SER A 38 -9.31 8.68 22.84
N MET A 39 -9.90 8.59 24.04
CA MET A 39 -10.44 7.34 24.59
C MET A 39 -11.58 6.75 23.75
N VAL A 40 -12.38 7.58 23.09
CA VAL A 40 -13.44 7.12 22.18
C VAL A 40 -12.83 6.52 20.91
N LEU A 41 -11.79 7.14 20.37
CA LEU A 41 -11.06 6.60 19.20
C LEU A 41 -10.40 5.25 19.54
N MET A 42 -9.75 5.15 20.71
CA MET A 42 -9.13 3.93 21.20
C MET A 42 -10.14 2.80 21.41
N GLU A 43 -11.29 3.09 22.00
CA GLU A 43 -12.37 2.10 22.18
C GLU A 43 -12.92 1.64 20.82
N ARG A 44 -13.11 2.55 19.85
CA ARG A 44 -13.57 2.20 18.50
C ARG A 44 -12.53 1.36 17.76
N ALA A 45 -11.23 1.65 17.92
CA ALA A 45 -10.15 0.85 17.37
C ALA A 45 -10.18 -0.58 17.93
N ALA A 46 -10.32 -0.71 19.25
CA ALA A 46 -10.41 -2.01 19.91
C ALA A 46 -11.65 -2.81 19.48
N LEU A 47 -12.82 -2.18 19.40
CA LEU A 47 -14.05 -2.82 18.90
C LEU A 47 -13.88 -3.30 17.45
N ALA A 48 -13.26 -2.50 16.58
CA ALA A 48 -13.02 -2.86 15.19
C ALA A 48 -12.08 -4.08 15.05
N VAL A 49 -11.08 -4.22 15.93
CA VAL A 49 -10.23 -5.42 15.97
C VAL A 49 -11.01 -6.63 16.46
N VAL A 50 -11.79 -6.48 17.53
CA VAL A 50 -12.61 -7.58 18.09
C VAL A 50 -13.64 -8.07 17.07
N GLU A 51 -14.23 -7.18 16.26
CA GLU A 51 -15.12 -7.54 15.16
C GLU A 51 -14.44 -8.42 14.11
N GLU A 52 -13.17 -8.16 13.78
CA GLU A 52 -12.40 -8.97 12.81
C GLU A 52 -12.00 -10.36 13.34
N LEU A 53 -12.16 -10.58 14.65
CA LEU A 53 -11.94 -11.87 15.28
C LEU A 53 -13.23 -12.70 15.44
N GLU A 54 -14.39 -12.12 15.15
CA GLU A 54 -15.67 -12.82 15.28
C GLU A 54 -15.77 -13.99 14.30
N GLY A 55 -16.24 -15.13 14.79
CA GLY A 55 -16.38 -16.36 14.02
C GLY A 55 -15.09 -17.18 13.82
N LEU A 56 -13.95 -16.70 14.35
CA LEU A 56 -12.72 -17.48 14.39
C LEU A 56 -12.67 -18.37 15.66
N ASP A 57 -12.12 -19.56 15.52
CA ASP A 57 -11.77 -20.38 16.68
C ASP A 57 -10.43 -19.87 17.27
N LEU A 58 -10.52 -18.98 18.22
CA LEU A 58 -9.35 -18.31 18.79
C LEU A 58 -8.63 -19.16 19.86
N GLY A 59 -9.31 -20.15 20.43
CA GLY A 59 -8.78 -20.84 21.61
C GLY A 59 -8.45 -19.84 22.74
N LYS A 60 -7.23 -19.89 23.24
CA LYS A 60 -6.72 -18.92 24.20
C LYS A 60 -5.99 -17.77 23.52
N VAL A 61 -6.29 -16.53 23.90
CA VAL A 61 -5.72 -15.31 23.27
C VAL A 61 -4.65 -14.70 24.17
N LEU A 62 -3.53 -14.32 23.55
CA LEU A 62 -2.50 -13.48 24.16
C LEU A 62 -2.45 -12.14 23.43
N VAL A 63 -2.68 -11.06 24.18
CA VAL A 63 -2.47 -9.70 23.66
C VAL A 63 -1.11 -9.21 24.16
N VAL A 64 -0.21 -8.87 23.22
CA VAL A 64 1.14 -8.39 23.56
C VAL A 64 1.16 -6.87 23.45
N CYS A 65 1.27 -6.19 24.60
CA CYS A 65 1.12 -4.75 24.72
C CYS A 65 2.45 -4.05 25.04
N GLY A 66 2.72 -2.94 24.35
CA GLY A 66 3.75 -1.98 24.70
C GLY A 66 3.17 -0.76 25.44
N LYS A 67 4.04 0.20 25.79
CA LYS A 67 3.68 1.40 26.57
C LYS A 67 2.98 2.53 25.81
N GLY A 68 3.00 2.49 24.46
CA GLY A 68 2.38 3.52 23.59
C GLY A 68 0.88 3.29 23.40
N ASN A 69 0.21 4.17 22.66
CA ASN A 69 -1.23 4.09 22.38
C ASN A 69 -1.64 2.76 21.72
N ASN A 70 -0.77 2.16 20.89
CA ASN A 70 -1.03 0.83 20.34
C ASN A 70 -1.18 -0.23 21.44
N GLY A 71 -0.38 -0.16 22.52
CA GLY A 71 -0.57 -0.97 23.70
C GLY A 71 -1.88 -0.68 24.43
N GLY A 72 -2.30 0.59 24.46
CA GLY A 72 -3.61 1.01 24.97
C GLY A 72 -4.77 0.35 24.21
N ASP A 73 -4.69 0.35 22.87
CA ASP A 73 -5.63 -0.40 22.02
C ASP A 73 -5.63 -1.89 22.38
N GLY A 74 -4.44 -2.48 22.61
CA GLY A 74 -4.29 -3.86 23.04
C GLY A 74 -4.96 -4.16 24.39
N PHE A 75 -4.80 -3.31 25.39
CA PHE A 75 -5.50 -3.46 26.68
C PHE A 75 -7.01 -3.40 26.52
N ALA A 76 -7.52 -2.47 25.70
CA ALA A 76 -8.94 -2.38 25.39
C ALA A 76 -9.46 -3.64 24.69
N ILE A 77 -8.71 -4.16 23.71
CA ILE A 77 -9.01 -5.41 22.99
C ILE A 77 -9.07 -6.58 23.98
N GLY A 78 -8.06 -6.73 24.84
CA GLY A 78 -8.02 -7.79 25.84
C GLY A 78 -9.23 -7.75 26.77
N ARG A 79 -9.62 -6.57 27.25
CA ARG A 79 -10.83 -6.36 28.06
C ARG A 79 -12.11 -6.74 27.29
N LEU A 80 -12.25 -6.30 26.05
CA LEU A 80 -13.43 -6.59 25.24
C LEU A 80 -13.58 -8.08 24.95
N LEU A 81 -12.50 -8.78 24.66
CA LEU A 81 -12.49 -10.24 24.46
C LEU A 81 -12.85 -10.97 25.76
N HIS A 82 -12.31 -10.51 26.89
CA HIS A 82 -12.66 -11.07 28.21
C HIS A 82 -14.15 -10.93 28.51
N LEU A 83 -14.76 -9.78 28.24
CA LEU A 83 -16.20 -9.54 28.39
C LEU A 83 -17.07 -10.42 27.47
N LYS A 84 -16.54 -10.86 26.32
CA LYS A 84 -17.18 -11.85 25.44
C LYS A 84 -16.99 -13.29 25.90
N GLY A 85 -16.35 -13.52 27.05
CA GLY A 85 -16.10 -14.86 27.62
C GLY A 85 -14.92 -15.60 26.97
N ILE A 86 -14.09 -14.94 26.16
CA ILE A 86 -12.90 -15.52 25.56
C ILE A 86 -11.79 -15.59 26.63
N GLN A 87 -11.08 -16.71 26.68
CA GLN A 87 -9.89 -16.85 27.52
C GLN A 87 -8.77 -15.94 26.99
N VAL A 88 -8.50 -14.84 27.69
CA VAL A 88 -7.49 -13.86 27.28
C VAL A 88 -6.52 -13.55 28.40
N GLU A 89 -5.26 -13.42 28.05
CA GLU A 89 -4.20 -12.89 28.88
C GLU A 89 -3.48 -11.75 28.14
N ILE A 90 -2.97 -10.78 28.89
CA ILE A 90 -2.20 -9.66 28.35
C ILE A 90 -0.75 -9.80 28.81
N LEU A 91 0.19 -9.87 27.87
CA LEU A 91 1.60 -9.71 28.16
C LEU A 91 1.96 -8.24 28.08
N PHE A 92 2.35 -7.66 29.22
CA PHE A 92 2.81 -6.28 29.29
C PHE A 92 4.28 -6.24 29.70
N ILE A 93 5.12 -5.70 28.81
CA ILE A 93 6.58 -5.83 28.93
C ILE A 93 7.27 -4.55 29.42
N ASP A 94 6.51 -3.50 29.61
CA ASP A 94 6.99 -2.19 30.08
C ASP A 94 6.51 -1.89 31.50
N GLU A 95 6.90 -0.71 31.99
CA GLU A 95 6.43 -0.14 33.25
C GLU A 95 5.35 0.89 32.99
N GLU A 96 4.34 0.96 33.86
CA GLU A 96 3.18 1.85 33.69
C GLU A 96 3.56 3.33 33.70
N GLU A 97 4.62 3.70 34.44
CA GLU A 97 5.10 5.06 34.54
C GLU A 97 5.45 5.66 33.19
N GLY A 98 5.97 4.84 32.27
CA GLY A 98 6.36 5.22 30.92
C GLY A 98 5.22 5.25 29.89
N CYS A 99 3.99 4.87 30.27
CA CYS A 99 2.85 4.81 29.40
C CYS A 99 2.24 6.18 29.09
N SER A 100 1.54 6.26 27.92
CA SER A 100 0.63 7.38 27.65
C SER A 100 -0.52 7.40 28.67
N GLN A 101 -1.19 8.55 28.80
CA GLN A 101 -2.31 8.68 29.74
C GLN A 101 -3.45 7.71 29.38
N GLU A 102 -3.77 7.60 28.10
CA GLU A 102 -4.80 6.68 27.60
C GLU A 102 -4.46 5.23 27.93
N THR A 103 -3.19 4.84 27.72
CA THR A 103 -2.73 3.48 28.03
C THR A 103 -2.84 3.18 29.53
N LYS A 104 -2.46 4.12 30.40
CA LYS A 104 -2.63 3.98 31.85
C LYS A 104 -4.09 3.76 32.25
N GLU A 105 -5.00 4.52 31.65
CA GLU A 105 -6.43 4.35 31.90
C GLU A 105 -6.94 2.97 31.44
N GLN A 106 -6.49 2.48 30.27
CA GLN A 106 -6.89 1.16 29.77
C GLN A 106 -6.30 0.02 30.62
N ILE A 107 -5.07 0.15 31.13
CA ILE A 107 -4.49 -0.80 32.08
C ILE A 107 -5.37 -0.90 33.34
N LYS A 108 -5.73 0.25 33.92
CA LYS A 108 -6.60 0.33 35.09
C LYS A 108 -7.97 -0.31 34.83
N ILE A 109 -8.58 0.00 33.69
CA ILE A 109 -9.87 -0.56 33.29
C ILE A 109 -9.76 -2.09 33.14
N ALA A 110 -8.77 -2.59 32.40
CA ALA A 110 -8.56 -4.03 32.20
C ALA A 110 -8.40 -4.78 33.54
N ARG A 111 -7.63 -4.23 34.47
CA ARG A 111 -7.49 -4.79 35.82
C ARG A 111 -8.80 -4.83 36.59
N ASN A 112 -9.58 -3.75 36.54
CA ASN A 112 -10.87 -3.67 37.24
C ASN A 112 -11.88 -4.70 36.68
N TYR A 113 -11.77 -5.08 35.40
CA TYR A 113 -12.55 -6.15 34.80
C TYR A 113 -11.96 -7.55 35.03
N GLY A 114 -10.84 -7.67 35.76
CA GLY A 114 -10.24 -8.96 36.11
C GLY A 114 -9.42 -9.61 34.99
N VAL A 115 -9.01 -8.85 33.96
CA VAL A 115 -8.14 -9.38 32.90
C VAL A 115 -6.76 -9.68 33.49
N LYS A 116 -6.25 -10.87 33.23
CA LYS A 116 -4.95 -11.32 33.73
C LYS A 116 -3.83 -10.66 32.94
N ILE A 117 -2.97 -9.88 33.60
CA ILE A 117 -1.80 -9.22 33.03
C ILE A 117 -0.55 -9.97 33.52
N LEU A 118 0.32 -10.30 32.57
CA LEU A 118 1.54 -11.09 32.76
C LEU A 118 2.77 -10.26 32.39
N ASP A 119 3.91 -10.58 32.98
CA ASP A 119 5.25 -10.07 32.64
C ASP A 119 6.08 -11.08 31.83
N GLN A 120 5.67 -12.37 31.86
CA GLN A 120 6.30 -13.48 31.12
C GLN A 120 5.24 -14.49 30.67
N VAL A 121 5.48 -15.15 29.52
CA VAL A 121 4.58 -16.16 28.96
C VAL A 121 5.30 -17.12 28.02
N GLU A 122 4.78 -18.33 27.87
CA GLU A 122 5.14 -19.27 26.79
C GLU A 122 4.18 -19.08 25.59
N PHE A 123 4.68 -18.67 24.45
CA PHE A 123 3.86 -18.23 23.30
C PHE A 123 3.09 -19.36 22.56
N ASN A 124 3.50 -20.62 22.67
CA ASN A 124 3.02 -21.71 21.80
C ASN A 124 1.56 -22.17 21.97
N LYS A 125 0.77 -21.53 22.84
CA LYS A 125 -0.58 -21.99 23.21
C LYS A 125 -1.67 -20.95 22.89
N TYR A 126 -1.37 -19.93 22.12
CA TYR A 126 -2.25 -18.78 21.98
C TYR A 126 -2.48 -18.40 20.53
N THR A 127 -3.66 -17.81 20.26
CA THR A 127 -3.81 -16.82 19.18
C THR A 127 -3.17 -15.52 19.68
N ILE A 128 -2.33 -14.88 18.89
CA ILE A 128 -1.54 -13.73 19.31
C ILE A 128 -2.09 -12.46 18.68
N ILE A 129 -2.28 -11.43 19.51
CA ILE A 129 -2.61 -10.08 19.08
C ILE A 129 -1.40 -9.18 19.36
N ASP A 130 -0.75 -8.72 18.30
CA ASP A 130 0.40 -7.83 18.37
C ASP A 130 -0.07 -6.38 18.49
N ALA A 131 0.05 -5.84 19.68
CA ALA A 131 -0.18 -4.44 20.03
C ALA A 131 1.06 -3.81 20.70
N LEU A 132 2.26 -4.28 20.30
CA LEU A 132 3.50 -3.93 20.95
C LEU A 132 4.03 -2.56 20.51
N LEU A 133 4.10 -2.33 19.19
CA LEU A 133 4.61 -1.10 18.58
C LEU A 133 3.67 -0.65 17.45
N GLY A 134 3.31 0.63 17.41
CA GLY A 134 2.49 1.23 16.35
C GLY A 134 3.31 2.14 15.43
N ILE A 135 2.63 3.05 14.72
CA ILE A 135 3.20 4.00 13.75
C ILE A 135 4.27 4.95 14.32
N GLY A 136 4.48 4.96 15.63
CA GLY A 136 5.49 5.80 16.29
C GLY A 136 6.93 5.32 16.15
N LEU A 137 7.13 4.11 15.63
CA LEU A 137 8.45 3.50 15.53
C LEU A 137 9.31 4.22 14.48
N SER A 138 10.47 4.73 14.91
CA SER A 138 11.42 5.47 14.05
C SER A 138 12.86 4.94 14.14
N ARG A 139 13.12 3.95 14.97
CA ARG A 139 14.46 3.38 15.22
C ARG A 139 14.40 1.85 15.25
N LYS A 140 15.57 1.22 15.06
CA LYS A 140 15.66 -0.23 15.10
C LYS A 140 15.19 -0.80 16.44
N VAL A 141 14.34 -1.81 16.37
CA VAL A 141 13.89 -2.60 17.52
C VAL A 141 15.08 -3.39 18.06
N ARG A 142 15.26 -3.38 19.38
CA ARG A 142 16.37 -4.05 20.08
C ARG A 142 15.93 -4.52 21.46
N GLY A 143 16.75 -5.38 22.09
CA GLY A 143 16.56 -5.90 23.46
C GLY A 143 15.23 -6.64 23.60
N LYS A 144 14.57 -6.49 24.74
CA LYS A 144 13.35 -7.22 25.12
C LYS A 144 12.26 -7.18 24.03
N TYR A 145 12.08 -6.06 23.36
CA TYR A 145 11.14 -5.96 22.25
C TYR A 145 11.49 -6.87 21.06
N ALA A 146 12.78 -6.91 20.70
CA ALA A 146 13.23 -7.78 19.61
C ALA A 146 13.09 -9.26 19.99
N GLU A 147 13.47 -9.64 21.21
CA GLU A 147 13.33 -10.99 21.74
C GLU A 147 11.89 -11.48 21.70
N ILE A 148 10.92 -10.64 22.11
CA ILE A 148 9.51 -10.98 22.06
C ILE A 148 8.99 -11.12 20.63
N ILE A 149 9.37 -10.23 19.72
CA ILE A 149 9.01 -10.35 18.31
C ILE A 149 9.55 -11.65 17.72
N ASP A 150 10.77 -12.00 18.05
CA ASP A 150 11.39 -13.23 17.56
C ASP A 150 10.71 -14.48 18.14
N GLU A 151 10.29 -14.46 19.41
CA GLU A 151 9.48 -15.53 20.01
C GLU A 151 8.10 -15.66 19.38
N ILE A 152 7.40 -14.55 19.12
CA ILE A 152 6.14 -14.53 18.38
C ILE A 152 6.30 -15.20 17.01
N ASN A 153 7.34 -14.83 16.26
CA ASN A 153 7.61 -15.35 14.92
C ASN A 153 8.00 -16.84 14.88
N LYS A 154 8.46 -17.44 15.99
CA LYS A 154 8.75 -18.87 16.10
C LYS A 154 7.50 -19.73 16.28
N THR A 155 6.38 -19.13 16.64
CA THR A 155 5.14 -19.87 16.87
C THR A 155 4.45 -20.25 15.56
N SER A 156 3.60 -21.27 15.59
CA SER A 156 2.64 -21.57 14.53
C SER A 156 1.26 -20.94 14.80
N ALA A 157 1.19 -20.00 15.73
CA ALA A 157 -0.04 -19.32 16.13
C ALA A 157 -0.60 -18.44 15.02
N TYR A 158 -1.92 -18.23 15.03
CA TYR A 158 -2.51 -17.14 14.26
C TYR A 158 -2.12 -15.80 14.91
N ILE A 159 -1.59 -14.89 14.12
CA ILE A 159 -1.09 -13.59 14.59
C ILE A 159 -1.89 -12.49 13.89
N LEU A 160 -2.55 -11.63 14.68
CA LEU A 160 -3.20 -10.41 14.22
C LEU A 160 -2.43 -9.20 14.73
N ALA A 161 -2.04 -8.29 13.84
CA ALA A 161 -1.39 -7.04 14.21
C ALA A 161 -2.40 -5.89 14.30
N VAL A 162 -2.26 -5.09 15.36
CA VAL A 162 -3.06 -3.89 15.61
C VAL A 162 -2.36 -2.70 14.97
N ASP A 163 -3.03 -2.05 14.06
CA ASP A 163 -2.62 -0.88 13.28
C ASP A 163 -1.48 -1.14 12.29
N ILE A 164 -0.35 -1.67 12.74
CA ILE A 164 0.82 -2.03 11.93
C ILE A 164 1.61 -3.14 12.61
N PRO A 165 2.15 -4.14 11.90
CA PRO A 165 2.99 -5.14 12.53
C PRO A 165 4.18 -4.50 13.25
N SER A 166 4.38 -4.87 14.51
CA SER A 166 5.48 -4.33 15.32
C SER A 166 6.82 -4.55 14.65
N GLY A 167 7.59 -3.48 14.47
CA GLY A 167 8.89 -3.51 13.79
C GLY A 167 8.87 -3.03 12.33
N ILE A 168 7.70 -2.81 11.73
CA ILE A 168 7.56 -2.25 10.38
C ILE A 168 7.50 -0.72 10.44
N SER A 169 8.24 -0.07 9.55
CA SER A 169 8.17 1.37 9.33
C SER A 169 6.87 1.75 8.60
N ALA A 170 6.08 2.64 9.19
CA ALA A 170 4.84 3.14 8.57
C ALA A 170 5.11 3.99 7.31
N ASP A 171 6.31 4.53 7.16
CA ASP A 171 6.65 5.49 6.12
C ASP A 171 7.15 4.85 4.83
N ASP A 172 7.89 3.72 4.92
CA ASP A 172 8.55 3.09 3.77
C ASP A 172 8.52 1.55 3.78
N GLY A 173 7.85 0.92 4.76
CA GLY A 173 7.70 -0.53 4.84
C GLY A 173 8.96 -1.31 5.20
N LYS A 174 10.04 -0.62 5.58
CA LYS A 174 11.27 -1.30 6.00
C LYS A 174 11.09 -2.03 7.33
N VAL A 175 11.75 -3.17 7.45
CA VAL A 175 11.92 -3.87 8.73
C VAL A 175 12.96 -3.12 9.56
N LEU A 176 12.55 -2.59 10.70
CA LEU A 176 13.42 -1.86 11.61
C LEU A 176 14.06 -2.80 12.65
N GLY A 177 15.00 -3.63 12.22
CA GLY A 177 15.68 -4.64 13.03
C GLY A 177 14.99 -5.99 12.90
N THR A 178 13.96 -6.24 13.67
CA THR A 178 13.04 -7.39 13.53
C THR A 178 11.59 -6.90 13.49
N ALA A 179 10.68 -7.70 12.93
CA ALA A 179 9.26 -7.35 12.85
C ALA A 179 8.37 -8.59 12.95
N VAL A 180 7.18 -8.41 13.50
CA VAL A 180 6.14 -9.44 13.58
C VAL A 180 5.64 -9.77 12.16
N ARG A 181 5.54 -11.07 11.83
CA ARG A 181 4.90 -11.58 10.62
C ARG A 181 3.44 -11.88 10.91
N ALA A 182 2.58 -10.93 10.66
CA ALA A 182 1.15 -11.08 10.91
C ALA A 182 0.45 -11.89 9.81
N HIS A 183 -0.57 -12.66 10.16
CA HIS A 183 -1.50 -13.27 9.21
C HIS A 183 -2.55 -12.26 8.75
N LYS A 184 -2.92 -11.34 9.65
CA LYS A 184 -3.84 -10.23 9.37
C LYS A 184 -3.39 -8.97 10.11
N THR A 185 -3.53 -7.82 9.47
CA THR A 185 -3.34 -6.51 10.09
C THR A 185 -4.62 -5.71 9.99
N VAL A 186 -5.12 -5.23 11.13
CA VAL A 186 -6.26 -4.31 11.21
C VAL A 186 -5.71 -2.91 11.42
N THR A 187 -5.73 -2.10 10.37
CA THR A 187 -5.25 -0.71 10.42
C THR A 187 -6.41 0.27 10.45
N PHE A 188 -6.20 1.45 11.02
CA PHE A 188 -7.27 2.39 11.32
C PHE A 188 -7.26 3.59 10.38
N ALA A 189 -8.46 4.03 9.99
CA ALA A 189 -8.77 5.19 9.15
C ALA A 189 -8.15 5.14 7.74
N PHE A 190 -6.82 5.11 7.64
CA PHE A 190 -6.10 5.12 6.37
C PHE A 190 -5.00 4.06 6.34
N LYS A 191 -4.73 3.51 5.15
CA LYS A 191 -3.57 2.65 4.93
C LYS A 191 -2.29 3.45 5.12
N LYS A 192 -1.34 2.91 5.89
CA LYS A 192 0.00 3.47 6.00
C LYS A 192 0.79 3.06 4.76
N ILE A 193 1.64 3.95 4.26
CA ILE A 193 2.50 3.69 3.09
C ILE A 193 3.29 2.39 3.30
N GLY A 194 3.83 2.19 4.50
CA GLY A 194 4.61 1.01 4.85
C GLY A 194 3.87 -0.32 4.84
N LEU A 195 2.53 -0.31 4.85
CA LEU A 195 1.71 -1.53 4.76
C LEU A 195 1.45 -1.98 3.32
N VAL A 196 1.75 -1.14 2.33
CA VAL A 196 1.55 -1.43 0.90
C VAL A 196 2.86 -1.54 0.13
N LEU A 197 3.96 -1.09 0.71
CA LEU A 197 5.30 -1.23 0.16
C LEU A 197 6.01 -2.47 0.73
N TYR A 198 6.78 -3.15 -0.12
CA TYR A 198 7.62 -4.27 0.32
C TYR A 198 8.89 -3.76 1.04
N PRO A 199 9.37 -4.48 2.06
CA PRO A 199 8.87 -5.76 2.57
C PRO A 199 7.64 -5.65 3.49
N GLY A 200 7.25 -4.48 3.98
CA GLY A 200 6.18 -4.32 4.97
C GLY A 200 4.85 -4.96 4.58
N ALA A 201 4.47 -4.92 3.30
CA ALA A 201 3.26 -5.57 2.79
C ALA A 201 3.26 -7.10 3.01
N GLU A 202 4.43 -7.76 2.94
CA GLU A 202 4.56 -9.19 3.23
C GLU A 202 4.36 -9.50 4.72
N TYR A 203 4.80 -8.59 5.60
CA TYR A 203 4.64 -8.74 7.05
C TYR A 203 3.23 -8.43 7.54
N ALA A 204 2.46 -7.65 6.79
CA ALA A 204 1.11 -7.25 7.15
C ALA A 204 0.07 -8.37 6.98
N GLY A 205 0.33 -9.37 6.12
CA GLY A 205 -0.66 -10.38 5.77
C GLY A 205 -1.90 -9.81 5.10
N GLU A 206 -3.07 -10.30 5.47
CA GLU A 206 -4.34 -9.72 5.04
C GLU A 206 -4.53 -8.33 5.67
N LEU A 207 -4.59 -7.28 4.86
CA LEU A 207 -4.73 -5.90 5.33
C LEU A 207 -6.19 -5.45 5.31
N VAL A 208 -6.72 -5.15 6.50
CA VAL A 208 -8.08 -4.62 6.68
C VAL A 208 -8.01 -3.19 7.22
N VAL A 209 -8.75 -2.27 6.59
CA VAL A 209 -8.87 -0.88 7.04
C VAL A 209 -10.22 -0.69 7.73
N LYS A 210 -10.20 -0.22 8.97
CA LYS A 210 -11.39 0.04 9.77
C LYS A 210 -11.61 1.52 10.01
N ASP A 211 -12.86 1.95 9.89
CA ASP A 211 -13.30 3.29 10.29
C ASP A 211 -13.45 3.38 11.80
N ILE A 212 -12.67 4.25 12.42
CA ILE A 212 -12.74 4.54 13.85
C ILE A 212 -13.27 5.95 14.15
N GLY A 213 -13.69 6.70 13.12
CA GLY A 213 -14.18 8.07 13.26
C GLY A 213 -13.16 9.14 12.89
N ILE A 214 -11.99 8.74 12.42
CA ILE A 214 -11.00 9.63 11.83
C ILE A 214 -11.25 9.68 10.32
N ASN A 215 -11.33 10.87 9.75
CA ASN A 215 -11.58 11.07 8.34
C ASN A 215 -10.72 12.21 7.75
N HIS A 216 -10.94 12.55 6.47
CA HIS A 216 -10.16 13.56 5.76
C HIS A 216 -10.22 14.98 6.35
N LEU A 217 -11.21 15.28 7.17
CA LEU A 217 -11.33 16.59 7.86
C LEU A 217 -10.20 16.81 8.87
N GLY A 218 -9.57 15.73 9.35
CA GLY A 218 -8.39 15.80 10.21
C GLY A 218 -7.12 16.24 9.48
N PHE A 219 -7.06 16.19 8.15
CA PHE A 219 -5.89 16.64 7.41
C PHE A 219 -5.81 18.17 7.31
N GLU A 220 -4.65 18.76 7.55
CA GLU A 220 -4.40 20.17 7.24
C GLU A 220 -4.16 20.37 5.73
N LYS A 221 -3.50 19.40 5.11
CA LYS A 221 -3.28 19.32 3.66
C LYS A 221 -3.54 17.88 3.25
N SER A 222 -4.25 17.69 2.14
CA SER A 222 -4.48 16.35 1.59
C SER A 222 -3.16 15.60 1.37
N PRO A 223 -3.07 14.32 1.78
CA PRO A 223 -1.93 13.48 1.46
C PRO A 223 -1.63 13.49 -0.04
N LYS A 224 -0.36 13.38 -0.39
CA LYS A 224 0.07 13.37 -1.80
C LYS A 224 0.19 11.97 -2.37
N THR A 225 0.18 10.96 -1.51
CA THR A 225 0.29 9.55 -1.87
C THR A 225 -1.09 8.91 -1.83
N TYR A 226 -1.42 8.15 -2.85
CA TYR A 226 -2.70 7.47 -2.96
C TYR A 226 -2.57 6.18 -3.76
N SER A 227 -3.53 5.29 -3.60
CA SER A 227 -3.68 4.05 -4.33
C SER A 227 -4.94 4.09 -5.17
N HIS A 228 -4.90 3.46 -6.34
CA HIS A 228 -6.11 3.23 -7.13
C HIS A 228 -6.94 2.11 -6.51
N THR A 229 -8.24 2.22 -6.66
CA THR A 229 -9.21 1.20 -6.27
C THR A 229 -9.91 0.62 -7.49
N PRO A 230 -10.55 -0.55 -7.40
CA PRO A 230 -11.36 -1.09 -8.51
C PRO A 230 -12.44 -0.12 -9.00
N GLU A 231 -12.93 0.77 -8.15
CA GLU A 231 -13.89 1.81 -8.50
C GLU A 231 -13.33 2.82 -9.51
N ASP A 232 -12.01 3.02 -9.55
CA ASP A 232 -11.34 3.92 -10.51
C ASP A 232 -11.48 3.44 -11.96
N LEU A 233 -11.83 2.17 -12.17
CA LEU A 233 -12.17 1.68 -13.51
C LEU A 233 -13.36 2.44 -14.13
N LYS A 234 -14.19 3.11 -13.31
CA LYS A 234 -15.26 4.00 -13.77
C LYS A 234 -14.72 5.25 -14.47
N LEU A 235 -13.45 5.61 -14.24
CA LEU A 235 -12.78 6.72 -14.92
C LEU A 235 -12.41 6.37 -16.36
N VAL A 236 -12.34 5.07 -16.71
CA VAL A 236 -12.10 4.65 -18.08
C VAL A 236 -13.35 4.98 -18.91
N PRO A 237 -13.25 5.89 -19.89
CA PRO A 237 -14.40 6.34 -20.64
C PRO A 237 -14.97 5.21 -21.49
N LYS A 238 -16.29 5.07 -21.49
CA LYS A 238 -16.98 4.13 -22.38
C LYS A 238 -16.83 4.60 -23.84
N ARG A 239 -16.60 3.66 -24.75
CA ARG A 239 -16.59 3.96 -26.19
C ARG A 239 -17.95 4.44 -26.66
N ARG A 240 -17.95 5.49 -27.48
CA ARG A 240 -19.19 5.99 -28.10
C ARG A 240 -19.61 5.03 -29.20
N PRO A 241 -20.92 4.73 -29.37
CA PRO A 241 -21.39 3.86 -30.45
C PRO A 241 -20.97 4.32 -31.84
N TYR A 242 -21.09 5.63 -32.11
CA TYR A 242 -20.64 6.25 -33.34
C TYR A 242 -19.25 6.85 -33.16
N SER A 243 -18.22 6.06 -33.45
CA SER A 243 -16.81 6.45 -33.33
C SER A 243 -15.92 5.55 -34.17
N ASN A 244 -14.71 6.01 -34.44
CA ASN A 244 -13.70 5.26 -35.20
C ASN A 244 -12.36 5.23 -34.44
N LYS A 245 -11.37 4.52 -34.97
CA LYS A 245 -10.04 4.42 -34.34
C LYS A 245 -9.38 5.77 -34.06
N GLY A 246 -9.59 6.78 -34.92
CA GLY A 246 -9.04 8.13 -34.72
C GLY A 246 -9.63 8.86 -33.51
N SER A 247 -10.85 8.48 -33.06
CA SER A 247 -11.52 9.09 -31.90
C SER A 247 -10.84 8.76 -30.55
N TYR A 248 -10.00 7.72 -30.49
CA TYR A 248 -9.40 7.18 -29.27
C TYR A 248 -7.89 7.40 -29.17
N GLY A 249 -7.38 8.35 -29.94
CA GLY A 249 -5.99 8.77 -29.86
C GLY A 249 -4.98 7.78 -30.44
N LYS A 250 -3.73 8.21 -30.43
CA LYS A 250 -2.58 7.48 -30.94
C LYS A 250 -1.52 7.37 -29.85
N VAL A 251 -1.02 6.17 -29.62
CA VAL A 251 0.11 5.92 -28.71
C VAL A 251 1.33 5.53 -29.52
N LEU A 252 2.45 6.19 -29.28
CA LEU A 252 3.75 5.80 -29.81
C LEU A 252 4.47 4.97 -28.75
N VAL A 253 4.74 3.72 -29.06
CA VAL A 253 5.51 2.78 -28.22
C VAL A 253 6.91 2.68 -28.81
N ILE A 254 7.90 3.26 -28.14
CA ILE A 254 9.32 3.16 -28.48
C ILE A 254 9.92 2.10 -27.57
N ALA A 255 10.06 0.88 -28.06
CA ALA A 255 10.34 -0.28 -27.24
C ALA A 255 11.01 -1.41 -28.02
N GLY A 256 11.61 -2.33 -27.30
CA GLY A 256 12.28 -3.50 -27.86
C GLY A 256 13.67 -3.20 -28.42
N SER A 257 14.52 -4.19 -28.33
CA SER A 257 15.85 -4.29 -28.94
C SER A 257 16.01 -5.65 -29.60
N LEU A 258 17.18 -5.94 -30.12
CA LEU A 258 17.50 -7.30 -30.54
C LEU A 258 17.21 -8.27 -29.39
N ASP A 259 16.55 -9.38 -29.69
CA ASP A 259 16.12 -10.41 -28.73
C ASP A 259 15.05 -9.98 -27.69
N MET A 260 14.54 -8.73 -27.78
CA MET A 260 13.53 -8.20 -26.85
C MET A 260 12.26 -7.67 -27.54
N ALA A 261 11.85 -8.27 -28.65
CA ALA A 261 10.60 -7.93 -29.35
C ALA A 261 9.35 -8.05 -28.46
N GLY A 262 9.38 -8.99 -27.50
CA GLY A 262 8.29 -9.23 -26.56
C GLY A 262 7.91 -8.01 -25.72
N ALA A 263 8.86 -7.18 -25.33
CA ALA A 263 8.59 -5.95 -24.56
C ALA A 263 7.77 -4.94 -25.38
N ALA A 264 8.12 -4.74 -26.64
CA ALA A 264 7.36 -3.91 -27.57
C ALA A 264 5.95 -4.46 -27.80
N TYR A 265 5.84 -5.78 -28.01
CA TYR A 265 4.56 -6.46 -28.17
C TYR A 265 3.64 -6.26 -26.98
N LEU A 266 4.14 -6.54 -25.76
CA LEU A 266 3.35 -6.44 -24.52
C LEU A 266 2.85 -5.02 -24.27
N SER A 267 3.70 -4.02 -24.49
CA SER A 267 3.35 -2.59 -24.34
C SER A 267 2.29 -2.16 -25.35
N ALA A 268 2.44 -2.57 -26.61
CA ALA A 268 1.47 -2.27 -27.69
C ALA A 268 0.13 -2.97 -27.45
N LYS A 269 0.15 -4.25 -27.06
CA LYS A 269 -1.04 -5.04 -26.78
C LYS A 269 -1.80 -4.50 -25.56
N ALA A 270 -1.09 -4.09 -24.49
CA ALA A 270 -1.69 -3.44 -23.34
C ALA A 270 -2.40 -2.14 -23.76
N SER A 271 -1.78 -1.31 -24.59
CA SER A 271 -2.38 -0.08 -25.11
C SER A 271 -3.69 -0.36 -25.87
N TYR A 272 -3.74 -1.36 -26.74
CA TYR A 272 -4.99 -1.73 -27.42
C TYR A 272 -6.04 -2.26 -26.46
N ARG A 273 -5.68 -3.08 -25.48
CA ARG A 273 -6.61 -3.59 -24.45
C ARG A 273 -7.24 -2.47 -23.62
N MET A 274 -6.49 -1.40 -23.38
CA MET A 274 -7.01 -0.20 -22.70
C MET A 274 -7.87 0.68 -23.61
N GLY A 275 -8.01 0.35 -24.91
CA GLY A 275 -8.95 0.98 -25.80
C GLY A 275 -8.35 2.08 -26.69
N VAL A 276 -7.04 2.16 -26.83
CA VAL A 276 -6.37 3.08 -27.77
C VAL A 276 -6.80 2.83 -29.20
N GLY A 277 -6.95 3.89 -29.98
CA GLY A 277 -7.42 3.79 -31.36
C GLY A 277 -6.34 3.34 -32.33
N LEU A 278 -5.12 3.81 -32.16
CA LEU A 278 -3.95 3.46 -32.98
C LEU A 278 -2.69 3.32 -32.11
N VAL A 279 -1.92 2.28 -32.37
CA VAL A 279 -0.60 2.11 -31.77
C VAL A 279 0.45 2.15 -32.85
N TYR A 280 1.41 3.04 -32.72
CA TYR A 280 2.65 3.05 -33.48
C TYR A 280 3.73 2.37 -32.64
N ILE A 281 4.46 1.45 -33.23
CA ILE A 281 5.63 0.82 -32.63
C ILE A 281 6.87 1.34 -33.33
N TYR A 282 7.80 1.94 -32.59
CA TYR A 282 9.12 2.32 -33.08
C TYR A 282 10.15 1.41 -32.40
N THR A 283 10.81 0.57 -33.16
CA THR A 283 11.70 -0.49 -32.68
C THR A 283 12.83 -0.77 -33.67
N VAL A 284 13.79 -1.60 -33.30
CA VAL A 284 14.83 -2.04 -34.25
C VAL A 284 14.21 -2.81 -35.40
N GLU A 285 14.79 -2.65 -36.61
CA GLU A 285 14.25 -3.25 -37.84
C GLU A 285 14.12 -4.78 -37.74
N GLU A 286 15.03 -5.42 -37.03
CA GLU A 286 15.06 -6.88 -36.83
C GLU A 286 13.78 -7.43 -36.11
N ASN A 287 13.05 -6.59 -35.40
CA ASN A 287 11.80 -6.98 -34.76
C ASN A 287 10.57 -6.91 -35.69
N ARG A 288 10.71 -6.39 -36.91
CA ARG A 288 9.59 -6.14 -37.82
C ARG A 288 8.73 -7.38 -38.03
N GLU A 289 9.32 -8.45 -38.52
CA GLU A 289 8.60 -9.66 -38.89
C GLU A 289 7.87 -10.28 -37.69
N ILE A 290 8.55 -10.33 -36.52
CA ILE A 290 7.99 -10.86 -35.28
C ILE A 290 6.77 -10.03 -34.84
N LEU A 291 6.89 -8.72 -34.84
CA LEU A 291 5.82 -7.84 -34.35
C LEU A 291 4.66 -7.75 -35.35
N GLN A 292 4.89 -7.75 -36.63
CA GLN A 292 3.83 -7.77 -37.65
C GLN A 292 3.01 -9.09 -37.57
N THR A 293 3.66 -10.18 -37.20
CA THR A 293 2.98 -11.46 -36.96
C THR A 293 2.16 -11.45 -35.68
N LEU A 294 2.71 -10.92 -34.58
CA LEU A 294 2.09 -10.96 -33.24
C LEU A 294 1.02 -9.89 -33.03
N ILE A 295 1.13 -8.74 -33.70
CA ILE A 295 0.23 -7.59 -33.55
C ILE A 295 0.04 -6.84 -34.89
N PRO A 296 -0.60 -7.50 -35.88
CA PRO A 296 -0.72 -6.95 -37.22
C PRO A 296 -1.51 -5.64 -37.31
N GLU A 297 -2.33 -5.32 -36.29
CA GLU A 297 -3.09 -4.07 -36.22
C GLU A 297 -2.23 -2.85 -35.86
N ALA A 298 -1.02 -3.04 -35.33
CA ALA A 298 -0.11 -1.94 -35.00
C ALA A 298 0.65 -1.43 -36.27
N VAL A 299 0.88 -0.13 -36.30
CA VAL A 299 1.71 0.48 -37.36
C VAL A 299 3.17 0.48 -36.92
N LEU A 300 4.00 -0.29 -37.58
CA LEU A 300 5.39 -0.47 -37.21
C LEU A 300 6.32 0.44 -38.00
N THR A 301 7.30 1.02 -37.35
CA THR A 301 8.43 1.76 -37.90
C THR A 301 9.71 1.17 -37.31
N GLY A 302 10.47 0.49 -38.16
CA GLY A 302 11.78 -0.04 -37.79
C GLY A 302 12.87 1.02 -37.95
N TYR A 303 13.90 0.96 -37.12
CA TYR A 303 15.07 1.81 -37.23
C TYR A 303 16.36 0.98 -37.31
N ASN A 304 17.34 1.54 -38.03
CA ASN A 304 18.69 0.99 -38.02
C ASN A 304 19.48 1.56 -36.84
N ARG A 305 20.16 0.68 -36.10
CA ARG A 305 20.93 1.07 -34.88
C ARG A 305 22.17 1.92 -35.21
N VAL A 306 22.66 1.87 -36.40
CA VAL A 306 23.85 2.63 -36.86
C VAL A 306 23.44 3.95 -37.52
N ASP A 307 22.39 3.91 -38.32
CA ASP A 307 21.88 5.06 -39.07
C ASP A 307 20.42 5.32 -38.68
N LEU A 308 20.22 6.24 -37.74
CA LEU A 308 18.92 6.60 -37.23
C LEU A 308 18.28 7.70 -38.02
N ASP A 309 17.16 7.43 -38.68
CA ASP A 309 16.33 8.45 -39.32
C ASP A 309 15.57 9.28 -38.25
N GLU A 310 16.19 10.41 -37.87
CA GLU A 310 15.60 11.33 -36.86
C GLU A 310 14.30 11.95 -37.38
N GLY A 311 14.19 12.25 -38.68
CA GLY A 311 13.00 12.86 -39.27
C GLY A 311 11.76 12.00 -39.12
N THR A 312 11.88 10.71 -39.39
CA THR A 312 10.80 9.74 -39.20
C THR A 312 10.40 9.63 -37.72
N LEU A 313 11.35 9.60 -36.78
CA LEU A 313 11.05 9.55 -35.36
C LEU A 313 10.34 10.83 -34.88
N ILE A 314 10.84 12.01 -35.26
CA ILE A 314 10.22 13.30 -34.97
C ILE A 314 8.79 13.36 -35.47
N GLY A 315 8.56 12.89 -36.71
CA GLY A 315 7.20 12.81 -37.26
C GLY A 315 6.26 11.94 -36.40
N ARG A 316 6.73 10.80 -35.90
CA ARG A 316 5.97 9.92 -35.01
C ARG A 316 5.70 10.55 -33.62
N ILE A 317 6.69 11.25 -33.06
CA ILE A 317 6.56 11.99 -31.81
C ILE A 317 5.46 13.06 -31.94
N LYS A 318 5.46 13.86 -32.97
CA LYS A 318 4.49 14.93 -33.22
C LYS A 318 3.06 14.42 -33.46
N ASP A 319 2.90 13.22 -34.02
CA ASP A 319 1.61 12.61 -34.32
C ASP A 319 1.00 11.87 -33.10
N ALA A 320 1.79 11.61 -32.08
CA ALA A 320 1.35 10.89 -30.89
C ALA A 320 0.55 11.76 -29.92
N ARG A 321 -0.36 11.13 -29.14
CA ARG A 321 -1.05 11.73 -28.00
C ARG A 321 -0.41 11.35 -26.67
N VAL A 322 0.27 10.21 -26.63
CA VAL A 322 1.04 9.68 -25.50
C VAL A 322 2.22 8.90 -26.09
N ILE A 323 3.35 8.97 -25.42
CA ILE A 323 4.54 8.21 -25.80
C ILE A 323 4.93 7.29 -24.64
N VAL A 324 5.14 6.02 -24.93
CA VAL A 324 5.77 5.03 -24.05
C VAL A 324 7.16 4.76 -24.57
N ILE A 325 8.18 4.97 -23.74
CA ILE A 325 9.58 4.74 -24.13
C ILE A 325 10.32 3.95 -23.05
N GLY A 326 11.14 3.00 -23.44
CA GLY A 326 12.05 2.27 -22.55
C GLY A 326 11.87 0.75 -22.55
N PRO A 327 10.63 0.18 -22.59
CA PRO A 327 10.47 -1.25 -22.41
C PRO A 327 11.34 -2.07 -23.35
N GLY A 328 12.34 -2.77 -22.79
CA GLY A 328 13.23 -3.65 -23.53
C GLY A 328 14.17 -2.97 -24.54
N MET A 329 14.42 -1.66 -24.44
CA MET A 329 15.29 -0.96 -25.40
C MET A 329 16.78 -1.23 -25.19
N GLY A 330 17.17 -1.64 -23.96
CA GLY A 330 18.57 -1.81 -23.58
C GLY A 330 19.37 -0.49 -23.59
N ILE A 331 20.67 -0.59 -23.34
CA ILE A 331 21.58 0.56 -23.27
C ILE A 331 22.49 0.56 -24.51
N SER A 332 22.32 1.55 -25.39
CA SER A 332 23.11 1.73 -26.62
C SER A 332 23.23 3.21 -27.00
N LYS A 333 24.12 3.53 -27.94
CA LYS A 333 24.19 4.89 -28.49
C LYS A 333 22.89 5.29 -29.20
N ALA A 334 22.26 4.36 -29.91
CA ALA A 334 20.97 4.60 -30.56
C ALA A 334 19.86 4.87 -29.56
N THR A 335 19.75 4.05 -28.50
CA THR A 335 18.76 4.22 -27.40
C THR A 335 18.90 5.59 -26.74
N ARG A 336 20.14 5.99 -26.42
CA ARG A 336 20.42 7.30 -25.83
C ARG A 336 19.96 8.44 -26.76
N LYS A 337 20.29 8.36 -28.05
CA LYS A 337 19.92 9.38 -29.03
C LYS A 337 18.39 9.46 -29.19
N ILE A 338 17.71 8.32 -29.24
CA ILE A 338 16.25 8.25 -29.30
C ILE A 338 15.64 8.93 -28.06
N LEU A 339 16.13 8.62 -26.86
CA LEU A 339 15.65 9.23 -25.62
C LEU A 339 15.88 10.76 -25.62
N GLU A 340 17.05 11.24 -26.01
CA GLU A 340 17.35 12.67 -26.14
C GLU A 340 16.39 13.38 -27.09
N LEU A 341 16.08 12.75 -28.24
CA LEU A 341 15.10 13.26 -29.23
C LEU A 341 13.70 13.32 -28.63
N VAL A 342 13.24 12.25 -27.95
CA VAL A 342 11.92 12.22 -27.33
C VAL A 342 11.78 13.28 -26.26
N LEU A 343 12.77 13.42 -25.36
CA LEU A 343 12.74 14.42 -24.30
C LEU A 343 12.77 15.86 -24.83
N ARG A 344 13.37 16.10 -25.99
CA ARG A 344 13.45 17.42 -26.62
C ARG A 344 12.19 17.78 -27.41
N GLU A 345 11.62 16.81 -28.13
CA GLU A 345 10.58 17.05 -29.14
C GLU A 345 9.15 16.76 -28.68
N ALA A 346 8.99 16.02 -27.55
CA ALA A 346 7.67 15.64 -27.07
C ALA A 346 7.05 16.76 -26.24
N ASP A 347 5.83 17.15 -26.59
CA ASP A 347 4.94 18.06 -25.86
C ASP A 347 3.69 17.34 -25.29
N VAL A 348 3.72 16.02 -25.31
CA VAL A 348 2.64 15.11 -24.85
C VAL A 348 3.10 14.31 -23.63
N PRO A 349 2.16 13.70 -22.87
CA PRO A 349 2.52 12.84 -21.74
C PRO A 349 3.47 11.72 -22.13
N LEU A 350 4.53 11.53 -21.31
CA LEU A 350 5.52 10.49 -21.45
C LEU A 350 5.38 9.45 -20.34
N ILE A 351 5.46 8.17 -20.72
CA ILE A 351 5.65 7.04 -19.82
C ILE A 351 7.05 6.51 -20.09
N ILE A 352 7.94 6.63 -19.11
CA ILE A 352 9.34 6.24 -19.24
C ILE A 352 9.59 5.02 -18.37
N ASP A 353 10.02 3.93 -18.98
CA ASP A 353 10.47 2.71 -18.30
C ASP A 353 12.00 2.65 -18.32
N ALA A 354 12.61 2.04 -17.28
CA ALA A 354 14.07 2.01 -17.11
C ALA A 354 14.74 0.83 -17.83
#